data_f2a4a1b367e6c7bc2018730caec37b67
#
_entry.id   f2a4a1b367e6c7bc2018730caec37b67
#
_cell.length_a   1.000
_cell.length_b   1.000
_cell.length_c   1.000
_cell.angle_alpha   90.00
_cell.angle_beta   90.00
_cell.angle_gamma   90.00
#
_symmetry.space_group_name_H-M   'P 1'
#
loop_
_entity.id
_entity.type
_entity.pdbx_description
1 polymer ?
#
loop_
_entity_poly.entity_id
_entity_poly.type
_entity_poly.pdbx_seq_one_letter_code
_entity_poly.pdbx_strand_id
1 'polypeptide(L)'
;MNISEASRTTKIVVASTVLLSFITYWRAAAIVLCDLASSAYYAGGISEGYVGKSAPWFILAIMLFSYAVRAVYVESCGMFVRGGVYRVVHEAMGPMLAKFSVSALLFDYVLTGPISGVSAGLYLAGLINDLAKLGGHPQYQVPPQPFAALFTIGVIAYFWRKNVIGMHESSQKALRIMQITTVMAVSLIVWSLITIWQ
;
A
#
# COMPACT_ATOMS: atom_id res chain seq x y z
N MET A 1 -42.87 -9.88 -6.58
CA MET A 1 -41.76 -9.34 -5.77
C MET A 1 -42.35 -8.98 -4.42
N ASN A 2 -42.00 -9.71 -3.37
CA ASN A 2 -42.65 -9.64 -2.06
C ASN A 2 -42.24 -8.36 -1.33
N ILE A 3 -43.17 -7.58 -0.78
CA ILE A 3 -42.93 -6.31 -0.06
C ILE A 3 -41.97 -6.50 1.09
N SER A 4 -41.92 -7.68 1.70
CA SER A 4 -40.97 -8.03 2.78
C SER A 4 -39.51 -8.13 2.30
N GLU A 5 -39.28 -8.63 1.10
CA GLU A 5 -37.91 -8.70 0.52
C GLU A 5 -37.42 -7.31 0.10
N ALA A 6 -38.26 -6.48 -0.49
CA ALA A 6 -37.91 -5.11 -0.83
C ALA A 6 -37.53 -4.30 0.43
N SER A 7 -38.29 -4.45 1.53
CA SER A 7 -37.99 -3.81 2.83
C SER A 7 -36.66 -4.29 3.42
N ARG A 8 -36.36 -5.58 3.31
CA ARG A 8 -35.09 -6.16 3.82
C ARG A 8 -33.89 -5.70 3.00
N THR A 9 -34.03 -5.65 1.68
CA THR A 9 -33.00 -5.16 0.77
C THR A 9 -32.72 -3.68 0.99
N THR A 10 -33.77 -2.86 1.18
CA THR A 10 -33.63 -1.44 1.47
C THR A 10 -32.93 -1.20 2.82
N LYS A 11 -33.27 -1.97 3.86
CA LYS A 11 -32.59 -1.88 5.17
C LYS A 11 -31.11 -2.27 5.09
N ILE A 12 -30.77 -3.30 4.31
CA ILE A 12 -29.37 -3.71 4.11
C ILE A 12 -28.60 -2.65 3.33
N VAL A 13 -29.20 -2.04 2.30
CA VAL A 13 -28.57 -0.96 1.54
C VAL A 13 -28.35 0.28 2.38
N VAL A 14 -29.33 0.68 3.18
CA VAL A 14 -29.22 1.85 4.08
C VAL A 14 -28.17 1.58 5.18
N ALA A 15 -28.20 0.43 5.84
CA ALA A 15 -27.22 0.08 6.86
C ALA A 15 -25.80 0.07 6.32
N SER A 16 -25.60 -0.40 5.11
CA SER A 16 -24.27 -0.44 4.49
C SER A 16 -23.80 0.89 3.93
N THR A 17 -24.71 1.76 3.50
CA THR A 17 -24.38 3.15 3.11
C THR A 17 -23.97 3.96 4.33
N VAL A 18 -24.66 3.76 5.46
CA VAL A 18 -24.29 4.36 6.75
C VAL A 18 -22.93 3.84 7.22
N LEU A 19 -22.63 2.55 7.12
CA LEU A 19 -21.31 1.97 7.44
C LEU A 19 -20.19 2.52 6.55
N LEU A 20 -20.46 2.78 5.27
CA LEU A 20 -19.48 3.37 4.34
C LEU A 20 -19.31 4.89 4.53
N SER A 21 -20.31 5.58 5.12
CA SER A 21 -20.19 7.00 5.44
C SER A 21 -19.23 7.31 6.61
N PHE A 22 -18.80 6.29 7.37
CA PHE A 22 -17.79 6.45 8.44
C PHE A 22 -16.37 6.69 7.90
N ILE A 23 -16.10 6.38 6.62
CA ILE A 23 -14.79 6.60 6.03
C ILE A 23 -14.94 7.66 4.94
N THR A 24 -14.30 8.81 5.13
CA THR A 24 -14.27 9.85 4.10
C THR A 24 -13.46 9.39 2.87
N TYR A 25 -13.75 9.97 1.71
CA TYR A 25 -13.00 9.73 0.46
C TYR A 25 -11.48 9.80 0.68
N TRP A 26 -10.99 10.82 1.36
CA TRP A 26 -9.56 11.00 1.64
C TRP A 26 -8.98 9.87 2.50
N ARG A 27 -9.73 9.35 3.45
CA ARG A 27 -9.28 8.22 4.28
C ARG A 27 -9.26 6.91 3.49
N ALA A 28 -10.26 6.69 2.65
CA ALA A 28 -10.28 5.53 1.77
C ALA A 28 -9.11 5.58 0.77
N ALA A 29 -8.90 6.73 0.13
CA ALA A 29 -7.76 6.95 -0.75
C ALA A 29 -6.42 6.74 -0.04
N ALA A 30 -6.27 7.23 1.20
CA ALA A 30 -5.04 7.08 1.97
C ALA A 30 -4.70 5.62 2.28
N ILE A 31 -5.69 4.77 2.57
CA ILE A 31 -5.46 3.33 2.80
C ILE A 31 -4.85 2.69 1.54
N VAL A 32 -5.44 2.95 0.37
CA VAL A 32 -4.96 2.39 -0.90
C VAL A 32 -3.59 2.98 -1.29
N LEU A 33 -3.42 4.28 -1.12
CA LEU A 33 -2.17 4.95 -1.47
C LEU A 33 -1.01 4.59 -0.55
N CYS A 34 -1.26 4.23 0.72
CA CYS A 34 -0.21 3.73 1.61
C CYS A 34 0.43 2.44 1.08
N ASP A 35 -0.37 1.56 0.47
CA ASP A 35 0.13 0.33 -0.15
C ASP A 35 0.99 0.64 -1.38
N LEU A 36 0.48 1.45 -2.31
CA LEU A 36 1.21 1.87 -3.51
C LEU A 36 2.47 2.69 -3.18
N ALA A 37 2.41 3.59 -2.20
CA ALA A 37 3.54 4.44 -1.84
C ALA A 37 4.69 3.64 -1.23
N SER A 38 4.41 2.60 -0.43
CA SER A 38 5.45 1.75 0.13
C SER A 38 6.31 1.11 -0.96
N SER A 39 5.68 0.60 -2.02
CA SER A 39 6.37 0.00 -3.16
C SER A 39 7.29 0.99 -3.88
N ALA A 40 6.91 2.25 -3.99
CA ALA A 40 7.73 3.28 -4.64
C ALA A 40 9.09 3.47 -3.94
N TYR A 41 9.17 3.28 -2.62
CA TYR A 41 10.41 3.47 -1.86
C TYR A 41 11.39 2.30 -1.95
N TYR A 42 10.94 1.07 -2.12
CA TYR A 42 11.85 -0.08 -2.18
C TYR A 42 12.00 -0.67 -3.59
N ALA A 43 11.01 -0.53 -4.46
CA ALA A 43 11.05 -1.10 -5.80
C ALA A 43 12.18 -0.49 -6.65
N GLY A 44 12.45 0.81 -6.50
CA GLY A 44 13.55 1.50 -7.20
C GLY A 44 14.90 0.88 -6.89
N GLY A 45 15.25 0.79 -5.62
CA GLY A 45 16.53 0.24 -5.18
C GLY A 45 16.70 -1.25 -5.51
N ILE A 46 15.63 -2.04 -5.35
CA ILE A 46 15.65 -3.46 -5.71
C ILE A 46 15.85 -3.61 -7.23
N SER A 47 15.09 -2.87 -8.03
CA SER A 47 15.21 -2.93 -9.50
C SER A 47 16.59 -2.50 -9.98
N GLU A 48 17.17 -1.45 -9.40
CA GLU A 48 18.50 -0.99 -9.73
C GLU A 48 19.56 -2.07 -9.43
N GLY A 49 19.42 -2.80 -8.33
CA GLY A 49 20.30 -3.92 -7.99
C GLY A 49 20.30 -5.05 -9.02
N TYR A 50 19.18 -5.27 -9.73
CA TYR A 50 19.06 -6.34 -10.74
C TYR A 50 19.31 -5.87 -12.18
N VAL A 51 18.84 -4.69 -12.55
CA VAL A 51 18.82 -4.18 -13.94
C VAL A 51 19.76 -2.97 -14.12
N GLY A 52 20.37 -2.50 -13.04
CA GLY A 52 21.28 -1.37 -13.05
C GLY A 52 20.60 -0.07 -13.50
N LYS A 53 21.33 0.76 -14.24
CA LYS A 53 20.88 2.09 -14.70
C LYS A 53 19.63 2.10 -15.58
N SER A 54 19.18 0.94 -16.06
CA SER A 54 17.96 0.80 -16.86
C SER A 54 16.68 0.73 -15.99
N ALA A 55 16.80 0.56 -14.68
CA ALA A 55 15.68 0.43 -13.76
C ALA A 55 14.61 1.53 -13.91
N PRO A 56 14.94 2.82 -14.05
CA PRO A 56 13.92 3.87 -14.20
C PRO A 56 13.01 3.68 -15.40
N TRP A 57 13.52 3.14 -16.49
CA TRP A 57 12.73 2.90 -17.71
C TRP A 57 11.72 1.76 -17.53
N PHE A 58 12.11 0.69 -16.84
CA PHE A 58 11.19 -0.40 -16.50
C PHE A 58 10.11 0.06 -15.52
N ILE A 59 10.49 0.85 -14.52
CA ILE A 59 9.52 1.44 -13.58
C ILE A 59 8.55 2.36 -14.31
N LEU A 60 9.03 3.20 -15.22
CA LEU A 60 8.18 4.06 -16.04
C LEU A 60 7.19 3.26 -16.88
N ALA A 61 7.65 2.18 -17.52
CA ALA A 61 6.78 1.30 -18.31
C ALA A 61 5.67 0.67 -17.44
N ILE A 62 6.00 0.19 -16.23
CA ILE A 62 5.03 -0.36 -15.27
C ILE A 62 4.04 0.72 -14.83
N MET A 63 4.50 1.94 -14.57
CA MET A 63 3.62 3.07 -14.18
C MET A 63 2.64 3.45 -15.29
N LEU A 64 3.09 3.47 -16.55
CA LEU A 64 2.24 3.70 -17.71
C LEU A 64 1.20 2.58 -17.87
N PHE A 65 1.60 1.33 -17.70
CA PHE A 65 0.68 0.20 -17.70
C PHE A 65 -0.35 0.30 -16.57
N SER A 66 0.09 0.66 -15.36
CA SER A 66 -0.80 0.88 -14.21
C SER A 66 -1.83 1.98 -14.46
N TYR A 67 -1.49 3.01 -15.24
CA TYR A 67 -2.44 4.03 -15.66
C TYR A 67 -3.56 3.47 -16.54
N ALA A 68 -3.25 2.55 -17.44
CA ALA A 68 -4.26 1.85 -18.24
C ALA A 68 -5.17 0.96 -17.37
N VAL A 69 -4.60 0.23 -16.43
CA VAL A 69 -5.35 -0.58 -15.45
C VAL A 69 -6.30 0.28 -14.62
N ARG A 70 -5.89 1.49 -14.25
CA ARG A 70 -6.76 2.46 -13.54
C ARG A 70 -8.06 2.73 -14.30
N ALA A 71 -8.03 2.86 -15.63
CA ALA A 71 -9.23 3.10 -16.42
C ALA A 71 -10.25 1.97 -16.25
N VAL A 72 -9.79 0.71 -16.28
CA VAL A 72 -10.60 -0.48 -16.05
C VAL A 72 -11.19 -0.48 -14.63
N TYR A 73 -10.42 -0.10 -13.62
CA TYR A 73 -10.93 0.00 -12.24
C TYR A 73 -12.02 1.06 -12.08
N VAL A 74 -11.85 2.24 -12.68
CA VAL A 74 -12.85 3.32 -12.62
C VAL A 74 -14.16 2.87 -13.27
N GLU A 75 -14.08 2.24 -14.43
CA GLU A 75 -15.24 1.69 -15.14
C GLU A 75 -15.93 0.59 -14.33
N SER A 76 -15.17 -0.35 -13.79
CA SER A 76 -15.68 -1.44 -12.95
C SER A 76 -16.38 -0.92 -11.69
N CYS A 77 -15.89 0.14 -11.07
CA CYS A 77 -16.54 0.79 -9.93
C CYS A 77 -17.88 1.44 -10.29
N GLY A 78 -18.04 1.91 -11.55
CA GLY A 78 -19.29 2.42 -12.06
C GLY A 78 -20.32 1.30 -12.36
N MET A 79 -19.85 0.12 -12.75
CA MET A 79 -20.71 -1.02 -13.10
C MET A 79 -21.17 -1.81 -11.87
N PHE A 80 -20.33 -1.93 -10.85
CA PHE A 80 -20.59 -2.79 -9.69
C PHE A 80 -20.59 -1.98 -8.39
N VAL A 81 -21.73 -1.90 -7.74
CA VAL A 81 -21.89 -1.18 -6.45
C VAL A 81 -21.15 -1.90 -5.32
N ARG A 82 -20.95 -3.22 -5.41
CA ARG A 82 -20.28 -4.06 -4.39
C ARG A 82 -19.70 -5.33 -5.00
N GLY A 83 -18.67 -5.87 -4.34
CA GLY A 83 -18.12 -7.18 -4.64
C GLY A 83 -16.64 -7.19 -5.02
N GLY A 84 -16.03 -6.01 -5.20
CA GLY A 84 -14.60 -5.88 -5.49
C GLY A 84 -14.14 -6.71 -6.70
N VAL A 85 -12.87 -7.04 -6.72
CA VAL A 85 -12.22 -7.78 -7.81
C VAL A 85 -12.89 -9.13 -8.08
N TYR A 86 -13.33 -9.85 -7.02
CA TYR A 86 -14.00 -11.14 -7.20
C TYR A 86 -15.23 -11.03 -8.11
N ARG A 87 -16.11 -10.08 -7.83
CA ARG A 87 -17.35 -9.92 -8.59
C ARG A 87 -17.09 -9.50 -10.03
N VAL A 88 -16.19 -8.55 -10.22
CA VAL A 88 -15.83 -8.08 -11.57
C VAL A 88 -15.30 -9.22 -12.43
N VAL A 89 -14.34 -10.00 -11.89
CA VAL A 89 -13.78 -11.13 -12.64
C VAL A 89 -14.78 -12.27 -12.80
N HIS A 90 -15.65 -12.51 -11.80
CA HIS A 90 -16.70 -13.52 -11.89
C HIS A 90 -17.69 -13.24 -13.01
N GLU A 91 -18.17 -12.01 -13.12
CA GLU A 91 -19.12 -11.63 -14.15
C GLU A 91 -18.48 -11.57 -15.56
N ALA A 92 -17.22 -11.17 -15.64
CA ALA A 92 -16.51 -11.04 -16.92
C ALA A 92 -15.91 -12.36 -17.43
N MET A 93 -15.36 -13.20 -16.53
CA MET A 93 -14.52 -14.34 -16.91
C MET A 93 -14.94 -15.66 -16.22
N GLY A 94 -15.95 -15.63 -15.36
CA GLY A 94 -16.49 -16.81 -14.69
C GLY A 94 -15.86 -17.13 -13.34
N PRO A 95 -16.43 -18.14 -12.63
CA PRO A 95 -16.12 -18.39 -11.22
C PRO A 95 -14.72 -18.94 -10.98
N MET A 96 -14.14 -19.67 -11.93
CA MET A 96 -12.82 -20.26 -11.77
C MET A 96 -11.72 -19.20 -11.74
N LEU A 97 -11.73 -18.27 -12.71
CA LEU A 97 -10.78 -17.16 -12.78
C LEU A 97 -10.97 -16.17 -11.64
N ALA A 98 -12.22 -15.95 -11.19
CA ALA A 98 -12.49 -15.11 -10.02
C ALA A 98 -11.85 -15.67 -8.74
N LYS A 99 -11.94 -16.98 -8.49
CA LYS A 99 -11.29 -17.61 -7.35
C LYS A 99 -9.76 -17.51 -7.44
N PHE A 100 -9.21 -17.75 -8.62
CA PHE A 100 -7.76 -17.65 -8.84
C PHE A 100 -7.27 -16.20 -8.59
N SER A 101 -7.97 -15.21 -9.13
CA SER A 101 -7.62 -13.79 -8.95
C SER A 101 -7.65 -13.37 -7.48
N VAL A 102 -8.66 -13.79 -6.72
CA VAL A 102 -8.74 -13.47 -5.28
C VAL A 102 -7.66 -14.20 -4.49
N SER A 103 -7.34 -15.45 -4.84
CA SER A 103 -6.26 -16.18 -4.18
C SER A 103 -4.91 -15.52 -4.42
N ALA A 104 -4.64 -15.06 -5.65
CA ALA A 104 -3.44 -14.31 -5.98
C ALA A 104 -3.36 -12.98 -5.20
N LEU A 105 -4.47 -12.26 -5.09
CA LEU A 105 -4.56 -11.02 -4.35
C LEU A 105 -4.32 -11.22 -2.84
N LEU A 106 -4.87 -12.29 -2.26
CA LEU A 106 -4.62 -12.64 -0.86
C LEU A 106 -3.15 -12.96 -0.61
N PHE A 107 -2.52 -13.68 -1.54
CA PHE A 107 -1.10 -13.99 -1.46
C PHE A 107 -0.24 -12.71 -1.51
N ASP A 108 -0.57 -11.80 -2.40
CA ASP A 108 0.08 -10.48 -2.50
C ASP A 108 -0.02 -9.70 -1.18
N TYR A 109 -1.20 -9.61 -0.59
CA TYR A 109 -1.40 -8.92 0.69
C TYR A 109 -0.61 -9.54 1.85
N VAL A 110 -0.45 -10.85 1.87
CA VAL A 110 0.37 -11.54 2.90
C VAL A 110 1.85 -11.20 2.75
N LEU A 111 2.34 -11.02 1.52
CA LEU A 111 3.75 -10.71 1.24
C LEU A 111 4.09 -9.23 1.37
N THR A 112 3.20 -8.34 0.98
CA THR A 112 3.45 -6.89 0.92
C THR A 112 3.84 -6.31 2.28
N GLY A 113 3.17 -6.73 3.35
CA GLY A 113 3.48 -6.27 4.71
C GLY A 113 4.91 -6.60 5.15
N PRO A 114 5.34 -7.87 5.12
CA PRO A 114 6.70 -8.27 5.44
C PRO A 114 7.77 -7.62 4.56
N ILE A 115 7.56 -7.56 3.24
CA ILE A 115 8.52 -6.97 2.30
C ILE A 115 8.73 -5.49 2.62
N SER A 116 7.65 -4.73 2.79
CA SER A 116 7.72 -3.31 3.15
C SER A 116 8.36 -3.09 4.51
N GLY A 117 8.03 -3.92 5.50
CA GLY A 117 8.58 -3.83 6.84
C GLY A 117 10.08 -4.14 6.88
N VAL A 118 10.53 -5.19 6.21
CA VAL A 118 11.96 -5.56 6.13
C VAL A 118 12.74 -4.47 5.40
N SER A 119 12.22 -3.95 4.30
CA SER A 119 12.88 -2.86 3.57
C SER A 119 13.04 -1.60 4.44
N ALA A 120 12.00 -1.20 5.15
CA ALA A 120 12.05 -0.08 6.09
C ALA A 120 13.06 -0.34 7.23
N GLY A 121 13.08 -1.55 7.77
CA GLY A 121 14.03 -1.97 8.80
C GLY A 121 15.47 -1.94 8.32
N LEU A 122 15.75 -2.33 7.08
CA LEU A 122 17.08 -2.26 6.48
C LEU A 122 17.54 -0.80 6.29
N TYR A 123 16.66 0.09 5.82
CA TYR A 123 16.98 1.52 5.71
C TYR A 123 17.27 2.14 7.08
N LEU A 124 16.49 1.79 8.10
CA LEU A 124 16.72 2.28 9.45
C LEU A 124 18.02 1.76 10.04
N ALA A 125 18.35 0.48 9.85
CA ALA A 125 19.62 -0.10 10.25
C ALA A 125 20.80 0.58 9.55
N GLY A 126 20.68 0.85 8.25
CA GLY A 126 21.67 1.60 7.49
C GLY A 126 21.90 2.99 8.08
N LEU A 127 20.82 3.73 8.30
CA LEU A 127 20.89 5.06 8.91
C LEU A 127 21.56 5.06 10.29
N ILE A 128 21.20 4.11 11.16
CA ILE A 128 21.81 3.95 12.49
C ILE A 128 23.33 3.68 12.35
N ASN A 129 23.71 2.79 11.45
CA ASN A 129 25.09 2.41 11.23
C ASN A 129 25.91 3.57 10.66
N ASP A 130 25.35 4.36 9.75
CA ASP A 130 26.03 5.53 9.19
C ASP A 130 26.18 6.64 10.23
N LEU A 131 25.17 6.89 11.05
CA LEU A 131 25.26 7.82 12.18
C LEU A 131 26.30 7.37 13.21
N ALA A 132 26.39 6.07 13.52
CA ALA A 132 27.39 5.53 14.42
C ALA A 132 28.82 5.72 13.88
N LYS A 133 29.03 5.54 12.57
CA LYS A 133 30.32 5.82 11.92
C LYS A 133 30.68 7.30 11.97
N LEU A 134 29.75 8.18 11.63
CA LEU A 134 29.95 9.63 11.66
C LEU A 134 30.22 10.15 13.08
N GLY A 135 29.58 9.56 14.09
CA GLY A 135 29.77 9.88 15.50
C GLY A 135 31.08 9.31 16.10
N GLY A 136 31.90 8.62 15.33
CA GLY A 136 33.16 8.02 15.83
C GLY A 136 32.99 6.78 16.72
N HIS A 137 31.79 6.17 16.69
CA HIS A 137 31.45 5.02 17.52
C HIS A 137 31.06 3.78 16.68
N PRO A 138 31.99 3.22 15.87
CA PRO A 138 31.69 2.10 14.99
C PRO A 138 31.30 0.81 15.74
N GLN A 139 31.55 0.73 17.04
CA GLN A 139 31.15 -0.41 17.89
C GLN A 139 29.66 -0.52 18.13
N TYR A 140 28.88 0.53 17.88
CA TYR A 140 27.42 0.53 18.05
C TYR A 140 26.65 0.20 16.78
N GLN A 141 27.30 -0.44 15.82
CA GLN A 141 26.62 -0.89 14.60
C GLN A 141 25.65 -2.04 14.88
N VAL A 142 24.50 -1.99 14.23
CA VAL A 142 23.43 -2.98 14.36
C VAL A 142 23.48 -3.94 13.16
N PRO A 143 23.38 -5.26 13.39
CA PRO A 143 23.32 -6.20 12.28
C PRO A 143 22.03 -5.99 11.48
N PRO A 144 22.11 -5.66 10.16
CA PRO A 144 20.93 -5.18 9.41
C PRO A 144 19.78 -6.18 9.32
N GLN A 145 20.06 -7.46 9.01
CA GLN A 145 19.01 -8.46 8.80
C GLN A 145 18.23 -8.81 10.08
N PRO A 146 18.86 -9.15 11.22
CA PRO A 146 18.14 -9.42 12.46
C PRO A 146 17.35 -8.20 12.94
N PHE A 147 17.93 -7.01 12.84
CA PHE A 147 17.25 -5.77 13.19
C PHE A 147 16.01 -5.55 12.33
N ALA A 148 16.13 -5.68 11.01
CA ALA A 148 15.00 -5.52 10.08
C ALA A 148 13.88 -6.53 10.36
N ALA A 149 14.22 -7.78 10.67
CA ALA A 149 13.23 -8.82 11.02
C ALA A 149 12.47 -8.45 12.30
N LEU A 150 13.17 -8.10 13.38
CA LEU A 150 12.55 -7.72 14.65
C LEU A 150 11.72 -6.44 14.52
N PHE A 151 12.24 -5.44 13.82
CA PHE A 151 11.52 -4.22 13.50
C PHE A 151 10.21 -4.50 12.77
N THR A 152 10.26 -5.34 11.74
CA THR A 152 9.09 -5.73 10.94
C THR A 152 8.04 -6.43 11.79
N ILE A 153 8.44 -7.39 12.62
CA ILE A 153 7.52 -8.10 13.52
C ILE A 153 6.84 -7.09 14.47
N GLY A 154 7.59 -6.16 15.05
CA GLY A 154 7.06 -5.15 15.95
C GLY A 154 6.05 -4.23 15.26
N VAL A 155 6.37 -3.76 14.04
CA VAL A 155 5.49 -2.89 13.24
C VAL A 155 4.20 -3.63 12.84
N ILE A 156 4.33 -4.86 12.34
CA ILE A 156 3.17 -5.68 11.95
C ILE A 156 2.27 -5.94 13.16
N ALA A 157 2.83 -6.33 14.31
CA ALA A 157 2.08 -6.57 15.54
C ALA A 157 1.35 -5.30 16.03
N TYR A 158 2.01 -4.14 15.94
CA TYR A 158 1.41 -2.85 16.28
C TYR A 158 0.20 -2.53 15.38
N PHE A 159 0.37 -2.62 14.07
CA PHE A 159 -0.72 -2.32 13.13
C PHE A 159 -1.82 -3.36 13.16
N TRP A 160 -1.48 -4.65 13.34
CA TRP A 160 -2.47 -5.70 13.56
C TRP A 160 -3.37 -5.38 14.75
N ARG A 161 -2.77 -5.06 15.91
CA ARG A 161 -3.52 -4.66 17.09
C ARG A 161 -4.42 -3.44 16.83
N LYS A 162 -3.93 -2.45 16.09
CA LYS A 162 -4.70 -1.24 15.76
C LYS A 162 -5.86 -1.53 14.81
N ASN A 163 -5.68 -2.42 13.87
CA ASN A 163 -6.73 -2.82 12.94
C ASN A 163 -7.85 -3.62 13.63
N VAL A 164 -7.52 -4.45 14.61
CA VAL A 164 -8.50 -5.19 15.41
C VAL A 164 -9.37 -4.25 16.25
N ILE A 165 -8.84 -3.10 16.70
CA ILE A 165 -9.58 -2.11 17.50
C ILE A 165 -10.62 -1.37 16.65
N GLY A 166 -10.37 -1.15 15.37
CA GLY A 166 -11.35 -0.57 14.45
C GLY A 166 -10.77 0.17 13.25
N MET A 167 -11.46 0.06 12.13
CA MET A 167 -11.06 0.67 10.85
C MET A 167 -11.02 2.20 10.88
N HIS A 168 -11.83 2.84 11.73
CA HIS A 168 -11.88 4.30 11.81
C HIS A 168 -10.56 4.90 12.32
N GLU A 169 -9.97 4.32 13.37
CA GLU A 169 -8.67 4.77 13.91
C GLU A 169 -7.52 4.46 12.94
N SER A 170 -7.57 3.30 12.31
CA SER A 170 -6.56 2.87 11.33
C SER A 170 -6.55 3.81 10.12
N SER A 171 -7.71 4.16 9.58
CA SER A 171 -7.83 5.06 8.42
C SER A 171 -7.35 6.49 8.69
N GLN A 172 -7.54 6.99 9.90
CA GLN A 172 -7.04 8.31 10.28
C GLN A 172 -5.51 8.33 10.38
N LYS A 173 -4.91 7.25 10.89
CA LYS A 173 -3.45 7.10 10.92
C LYS A 173 -2.86 6.97 9.53
N ALA A 174 -3.50 6.17 8.65
CA ALA A 174 -3.12 6.05 7.26
C ALA A 174 -3.11 7.42 6.56
N LEU A 175 -4.12 8.26 6.80
CA LEU A 175 -4.17 9.60 6.22
C LEU A 175 -3.01 10.48 6.69
N ARG A 176 -2.66 10.46 7.99
CA ARG A 176 -1.52 11.22 8.51
C ARG A 176 -0.19 10.73 7.93
N ILE A 177 0.02 9.42 7.88
CA ILE A 177 1.21 8.81 7.27
C ILE A 177 1.30 9.24 5.82
N MET A 178 0.22 9.17 5.07
CA MET A 178 0.15 9.56 3.66
C MET A 178 0.51 11.04 3.45
N GLN A 179 0.05 11.95 4.32
CA GLN A 179 0.40 13.36 4.26
C GLN A 179 1.91 13.58 4.46
N ILE A 180 2.50 12.93 5.48
CA ILE A 180 3.94 13.01 5.76
C ILE A 180 4.74 12.45 4.58
N THR A 181 4.35 11.30 4.06
CA THR A 181 4.98 10.63 2.91
C THR A 181 4.92 11.50 1.65
N THR A 182 3.79 12.18 1.41
CA THR A 182 3.65 13.10 0.29
C THR A 182 4.61 14.29 0.41
N VAL A 183 4.72 14.89 1.58
CA VAL A 183 5.67 15.98 1.84
C VAL A 183 7.11 15.51 1.61
N MET A 184 7.47 14.33 2.11
CA MET A 184 8.80 13.75 1.89
C MET A 184 9.07 13.51 0.39
N ALA A 185 8.13 12.92 -0.34
CA ALA A 185 8.28 12.65 -1.76
C ALA A 185 8.47 13.94 -2.57
N VAL A 186 7.66 14.97 -2.30
CA VAL A 186 7.80 16.28 -2.95
C VAL A 186 9.16 16.91 -2.63
N SER A 187 9.59 16.85 -1.38
CA SER A 187 10.90 17.36 -0.96
C SER A 187 12.06 16.68 -1.69
N LEU A 188 11.99 15.34 -1.84
CA LEU A 188 13.00 14.58 -2.57
C LEU A 188 13.02 14.92 -4.06
N ILE A 189 11.85 15.08 -4.68
CA ILE A 189 11.75 15.50 -6.09
C ILE A 189 12.36 16.88 -6.30
N VAL A 190 12.00 17.84 -5.44
CA VAL A 190 12.55 19.20 -5.52
C VAL A 190 14.06 19.20 -5.34
N TRP A 191 14.54 18.45 -4.33
CA TRP A 191 15.99 18.31 -4.09
C TRP A 191 16.71 17.71 -5.30
N SER A 192 16.17 16.62 -5.87
CA SER A 192 16.75 15.99 -7.07
C SER A 192 16.79 16.94 -8.26
N LEU A 193 15.73 17.69 -8.50
CA LEU A 193 15.70 18.67 -9.59
C LEU A 193 16.74 19.79 -9.41
N ILE A 194 16.90 20.29 -8.19
CA ILE A 194 17.93 21.29 -7.89
C ILE A 194 19.33 20.71 -8.13
N THR A 195 19.58 19.48 -7.68
CA THR A 195 20.88 18.83 -7.85
C THR A 195 21.23 18.54 -9.32
N ILE A 196 20.24 18.23 -10.15
CA ILE A 196 20.46 18.01 -11.59
C ILE A 196 20.75 19.33 -12.33
N TRP A 197 20.24 20.44 -11.81
CA TRP A 197 20.39 21.76 -12.45
C TRP A 197 21.69 22.51 -12.04
N GLN A 198 22.39 22.00 -11.03
CA GLN A 198 23.74 22.46 -10.63
C GLN A 198 24.85 21.68 -11.34
#